data_58937e1285c070046aadd7d9f1b6abc3
#
_entry.id   58937e1285c070046aadd7d9f1b6abc3
#
_cell.length_a   1.000
_cell.length_b   1.000
_cell.length_c   1.000
_cell.angle_alpha   90.00
_cell.angle_beta   90.00
_cell.angle_gamma   90.00
#
_symmetry.space_group_name_H-M   'P 1'
#
loop_
_entity.id
_entity.type
_entity.pdbx_description
1 polymer ?
#
loop_
_entity_poly.entity_id
_entity_poly.type
_entity_poly.pdbx_seq_one_letter_code
_entity_poly.pdbx_strand_id
1 'polypeptide(L)'
;KRTGVPNVDLKIHPTNGYGNPDMVRQCMNHYPLSGMMIYTDPRFWGWLFQMEHEIRQIMPIFYYNIWDDLPYPMWNQKYYDSVDALFNISKQTCNIVRNVRSSYEDWQVTYIPHGINEDDYYPIDESYKKYKEFKKFKSDAYSNTDKDFVIFYNARNIRRKLVGDIVMSYKAFCDSLTKEQAKKCLLLMHCQPVDENGTDLPELCRNICPNYDIGFSGGKLEREQMNWMYNLSDVTVLISSNEGFGLSGAETLMCGVPLIVNITGGMQDYCGFKKEDGSYLTHEDYTTEWGSNHDGRYKDHGEWVFPVWPVSRSIQGSPATPYISDDRPDFQDVAIQMKKAWSDRGEKLKAKGMAGHKYVMNPEFGFTASEMSRRFIHDMEQ
;
A
#
# COMPACT_ATOMS: atom_id res chain seq x y z
N LYS A 1 -24.50 13.63 5.47
CA LYS A 1 -23.54 14.78 5.45
C LYS A 1 -23.59 15.42 4.07
N ARG A 2 -23.61 16.74 4.01
CA ARG A 2 -23.40 17.45 2.74
C ARG A 2 -21.93 17.30 2.35
N THR A 3 -21.69 16.92 1.11
CA THR A 3 -20.32 16.71 0.59
C THR A 3 -19.57 18.02 0.30
N GLY A 4 -20.30 19.15 0.29
CA GLY A 4 -19.79 20.44 -0.23
C GLY A 4 -19.80 20.55 -1.76
N VAL A 5 -20.08 19.46 -2.45
CA VAL A 5 -20.22 19.44 -3.92
C VAL A 5 -21.69 19.66 -4.28
N PRO A 6 -22.01 20.62 -5.18
CA PRO A 6 -23.39 20.87 -5.61
C PRO A 6 -24.03 19.59 -6.18
N ASN A 7 -25.28 19.35 -5.80
CA ASN A 7 -26.10 18.21 -6.25
C ASN A 7 -25.59 16.81 -5.85
N VAL A 8 -24.68 16.72 -4.87
CA VAL A 8 -24.19 15.44 -4.34
C VAL A 8 -24.61 15.29 -2.88
N ASP A 9 -25.45 14.32 -2.60
CA ASP A 9 -25.87 13.94 -1.26
C ASP A 9 -25.18 12.65 -0.83
N LEU A 10 -24.43 12.69 0.27
CA LEU A 10 -23.87 11.50 0.91
C LEU A 10 -24.73 11.12 2.12
N LYS A 11 -25.39 9.96 2.05
CA LYS A 11 -26.11 9.36 3.18
C LYS A 11 -25.29 8.23 3.78
N ILE A 12 -25.00 8.31 5.07
CA ILE A 12 -24.25 7.29 5.79
C ILE A 12 -25.23 6.52 6.68
N HIS A 13 -25.38 5.24 6.42
CA HIS A 13 -26.17 4.32 7.23
C HIS A 13 -25.22 3.59 8.18
N PRO A 14 -25.30 3.86 9.50
CA PRO A 14 -24.48 3.14 10.46
C PRO A 14 -24.92 1.67 10.52
N THR A 15 -23.93 0.77 10.59
CA THR A 15 -24.18 -0.67 10.69
C THR A 15 -23.19 -1.31 11.66
N ASN A 16 -23.54 -2.44 12.23
CA ASN A 16 -22.63 -3.30 12.97
C ASN A 16 -21.94 -4.26 11.98
N GLY A 17 -20.61 -4.25 11.95
CA GLY A 17 -19.83 -5.04 11.01
C GLY A 17 -20.06 -4.61 9.55
N TYR A 18 -20.29 -5.58 8.67
CA TYR A 18 -20.40 -5.35 7.22
C TYR A 18 -21.87 -5.27 6.72
N GLY A 19 -22.81 -5.00 7.59
CA GLY A 19 -24.23 -4.89 7.23
C GLY A 19 -24.97 -6.23 7.18
N ASN A 20 -26.17 -6.21 6.59
CA ASN A 20 -27.03 -7.39 6.46
C ASN A 20 -28.02 -7.23 5.28
N PRO A 21 -28.71 -8.33 4.86
CA PRO A 21 -29.68 -8.31 3.76
C PRO A 21 -30.81 -7.30 3.92
N ASP A 22 -31.36 -7.14 5.13
CA ASP A 22 -32.51 -6.26 5.36
C ASP A 22 -32.15 -4.77 5.14
N MET A 23 -30.93 -4.39 5.52
CA MET A 23 -30.41 -3.04 5.25
C MET A 23 -30.34 -2.77 3.75
N VAL A 24 -29.83 -3.71 2.95
CA VAL A 24 -29.74 -3.57 1.50
C VAL A 24 -31.15 -3.49 0.90
N ARG A 25 -32.10 -4.35 1.29
CA ARG A 25 -33.48 -4.29 0.83
C ARG A 25 -34.16 -2.96 1.17
N GLN A 26 -33.91 -2.43 2.38
CA GLN A 26 -34.41 -1.11 2.76
C GLN A 26 -33.84 -0.02 1.86
N CYS A 27 -32.53 -0.05 1.55
CA CYS A 27 -31.92 0.91 0.62
C CYS A 27 -32.55 0.80 -0.78
N MET A 28 -32.69 -0.41 -1.34
CA MET A 28 -33.32 -0.64 -2.64
C MET A 28 -34.78 -0.12 -2.70
N ASN A 29 -35.52 -0.24 -1.61
CA ASN A 29 -36.90 0.23 -1.54
C ASN A 29 -37.03 1.76 -1.37
N HIS A 30 -36.01 2.43 -0.80
CA HIS A 30 -36.11 3.85 -0.45
C HIS A 30 -35.38 4.77 -1.44
N TYR A 31 -34.43 4.25 -2.21
CA TYR A 31 -33.58 5.06 -3.07
C TYR A 31 -33.63 4.54 -4.52
N PRO A 32 -33.59 5.43 -5.52
CA PRO A 32 -33.45 5.05 -6.92
C PRO A 32 -31.97 4.69 -7.18
N LEU A 33 -31.58 3.46 -6.83
CA LEU A 33 -30.21 2.99 -6.98
C LEU A 33 -29.93 2.55 -8.41
N SER A 34 -28.79 2.95 -8.95
CA SER A 34 -28.31 2.60 -10.31
C SER A 34 -27.19 1.59 -10.32
N GLY A 35 -26.57 1.32 -9.19
CA GLY A 35 -25.50 0.35 -9.04
C GLY A 35 -25.13 0.14 -7.57
N MET A 36 -24.52 -0.99 -7.28
CA MET A 36 -23.97 -1.33 -5.96
C MET A 36 -22.48 -1.58 -6.09
N MET A 37 -21.69 -0.88 -5.29
CA MET A 37 -20.26 -1.13 -5.20
C MET A 37 -19.90 -1.72 -3.84
N ILE A 38 -19.19 -2.84 -3.84
CA ILE A 38 -18.65 -3.46 -2.63
C ILE A 38 -17.13 -3.33 -2.61
N TYR A 39 -16.57 -3.30 -1.42
CA TYR A 39 -15.15 -3.11 -1.18
C TYR A 39 -14.68 -3.99 -0.02
N THR A 40 -13.46 -4.43 -0.05
CA THR A 40 -12.74 -5.24 0.94
C THR A 40 -12.75 -6.75 0.65
N ASP A 41 -12.31 -7.56 1.58
CA ASP A 41 -12.19 -9.01 1.45
C ASP A 41 -13.58 -9.67 1.19
N PRO A 42 -13.72 -10.53 0.17
CA PRO A 42 -15.00 -11.12 -0.21
C PRO A 42 -15.66 -11.96 0.89
N ARG A 43 -14.87 -12.47 1.83
CA ARG A 43 -15.38 -13.28 2.95
C ARG A 43 -16.37 -12.52 3.85
N PHE A 44 -16.21 -11.19 3.94
CA PHE A 44 -17.13 -10.35 4.72
C PHE A 44 -18.47 -10.11 4.03
N TRP A 45 -18.56 -10.40 2.73
CA TRP A 45 -19.74 -10.20 1.90
C TRP A 45 -20.49 -11.50 1.56
N GLY A 46 -20.18 -12.61 2.22
CA GLY A 46 -20.80 -13.91 1.95
C GLY A 46 -22.33 -13.87 1.95
N TRP A 47 -22.94 -13.09 2.86
CA TRP A 47 -24.38 -12.87 2.92
C TRP A 47 -24.91 -12.07 1.70
N LEU A 48 -24.14 -11.12 1.18
CA LEU A 48 -24.52 -10.33 0.01
C LEU A 48 -24.48 -11.17 -1.26
N PHE A 49 -23.44 -11.97 -1.43
CA PHE A 49 -23.33 -12.88 -2.57
C PHE A 49 -24.44 -13.95 -2.60
N GLN A 50 -25.02 -14.31 -1.46
CA GLN A 50 -26.18 -15.19 -1.40
C GLN A 50 -27.47 -14.56 -1.92
N MET A 51 -27.56 -13.24 -1.95
CA MET A 51 -28.72 -12.50 -2.48
C MET A 51 -28.40 -11.74 -3.79
N GLU A 52 -27.28 -12.03 -4.45
CA GLU A 52 -26.85 -11.34 -5.67
C GLU A 52 -27.93 -11.35 -6.76
N HIS A 53 -28.65 -12.49 -6.92
CA HIS A 53 -29.72 -12.63 -7.90
C HIS A 53 -30.92 -11.69 -7.63
N GLU A 54 -31.19 -11.32 -6.38
CA GLU A 54 -32.21 -10.32 -6.02
C GLU A 54 -31.75 -8.91 -6.38
N ILE A 55 -30.48 -8.59 -6.08
CA ILE A 55 -29.89 -7.27 -6.33
C ILE A 55 -29.77 -7.03 -7.82
N ARG A 56 -29.26 -7.99 -8.58
CA ARG A 56 -28.98 -7.87 -10.03
C ARG A 56 -30.25 -7.76 -10.90
N GLN A 57 -31.43 -8.02 -10.36
CA GLN A 57 -32.71 -7.69 -11.02
C GLN A 57 -33.00 -6.17 -11.03
N ILE A 58 -32.35 -5.41 -10.16
CA ILE A 58 -32.57 -3.98 -9.97
C ILE A 58 -31.38 -3.16 -10.47
N MET A 59 -30.14 -3.62 -10.16
CA MET A 59 -28.90 -2.89 -10.45
C MET A 59 -27.70 -3.83 -10.55
N PRO A 60 -26.63 -3.45 -11.29
CA PRO A 60 -25.39 -4.20 -11.32
C PRO A 60 -24.65 -4.14 -9.98
N ILE A 61 -23.82 -5.17 -9.72
CA ILE A 61 -22.91 -5.26 -8.59
C ILE A 61 -21.48 -5.12 -9.09
N PHE A 62 -20.79 -4.11 -8.62
CA PHE A 62 -19.38 -3.85 -8.86
C PHE A 62 -18.59 -4.23 -7.62
N TYR A 63 -17.45 -4.90 -7.80
CA TYR A 63 -16.60 -5.28 -6.69
C TYR A 63 -15.20 -4.68 -6.84
N TYR A 64 -14.81 -3.78 -5.92
CA TYR A 64 -13.45 -3.31 -5.81
C TYR A 64 -12.64 -4.34 -5.02
N ASN A 65 -11.93 -5.18 -5.75
CA ASN A 65 -11.20 -6.34 -5.23
C ASN A 65 -9.81 -5.97 -4.76
N ILE A 66 -9.48 -6.34 -3.53
CA ILE A 66 -8.21 -6.04 -2.86
C ILE A 66 -7.37 -7.29 -2.58
N TRP A 67 -7.69 -8.43 -3.17
CA TRP A 67 -6.95 -9.67 -2.93
C TRP A 67 -5.51 -9.54 -3.45
N ASP A 68 -4.55 -9.93 -2.60
CA ASP A 68 -3.13 -9.65 -2.81
C ASP A 68 -2.25 -10.90 -2.99
N ASP A 69 -2.78 -12.09 -2.74
CA ASP A 69 -1.97 -13.29 -2.62
C ASP A 69 -2.14 -14.30 -3.75
N LEU A 70 -1.01 -14.86 -4.14
CA LEU A 70 -0.89 -16.12 -4.83
C LEU A 70 -0.63 -17.26 -3.79
N PRO A 71 -0.86 -18.54 -4.12
CA PRO A 71 -1.41 -19.09 -5.35
C PRO A 71 -2.88 -18.70 -5.58
N TYR A 72 -3.37 -18.85 -6.81
CA TYR A 72 -4.73 -18.44 -7.18
C TYR A 72 -5.78 -18.93 -6.18
N PRO A 73 -6.56 -18.00 -5.56
CA PRO A 73 -7.54 -18.34 -4.52
C PRO A 73 -8.83 -18.92 -5.12
N MET A 74 -8.79 -20.19 -5.55
CA MET A 74 -9.93 -20.84 -6.22
C MET A 74 -11.22 -20.84 -5.39
N TRP A 75 -11.12 -20.73 -4.05
CA TRP A 75 -12.28 -20.57 -3.18
C TRP A 75 -13.00 -19.22 -3.34
N ASN A 76 -12.35 -18.22 -3.95
CA ASN A 76 -12.97 -16.92 -4.25
C ASN A 76 -13.78 -16.94 -5.54
N GLN A 77 -13.68 -17.98 -6.38
CA GLN A 77 -14.37 -18.08 -7.68
C GLN A 77 -15.86 -17.75 -7.57
N LYS A 78 -16.55 -18.35 -6.62
CA LYS A 78 -17.98 -18.11 -6.38
C LYS A 78 -18.32 -16.63 -6.08
N TYR A 79 -17.40 -15.89 -5.48
CA TYR A 79 -17.59 -14.46 -5.21
C TYR A 79 -17.35 -13.62 -6.46
N TYR A 80 -16.33 -13.98 -7.23
CA TYR A 80 -16.01 -13.28 -8.48
C TYR A 80 -17.07 -13.53 -9.56
N ASP A 81 -17.66 -14.71 -9.60
CA ASP A 81 -18.74 -15.06 -10.53
C ASP A 81 -20.10 -14.41 -10.14
N SER A 82 -20.24 -13.95 -8.90
CA SER A 82 -21.51 -13.35 -8.37
C SER A 82 -21.62 -11.84 -8.62
N VAL A 83 -20.70 -11.21 -9.35
CA VAL A 83 -20.69 -9.77 -9.60
C VAL A 83 -20.57 -9.48 -11.10
N ASP A 84 -21.04 -8.30 -11.52
CA ASP A 84 -21.03 -7.91 -12.93
C ASP A 84 -19.64 -7.49 -13.39
N ALA A 85 -18.91 -6.69 -12.59
CA ALA A 85 -17.53 -6.33 -12.88
C ALA A 85 -16.65 -6.27 -11.62
N LEU A 86 -15.36 -6.55 -11.80
CA LEU A 86 -14.32 -6.49 -10.78
C LEU A 86 -13.30 -5.41 -11.14
N PHE A 87 -13.21 -4.42 -10.27
CA PHE A 87 -12.19 -3.37 -10.30
C PHE A 87 -11.05 -3.80 -9.38
N ASN A 88 -9.87 -3.94 -9.92
CA ASN A 88 -8.77 -4.61 -9.22
C ASN A 88 -7.70 -3.62 -8.78
N ILE A 89 -7.34 -3.70 -7.48
CA ILE A 89 -6.47 -2.75 -6.81
C ILE A 89 -5.02 -2.78 -7.31
N SER A 90 -4.60 -3.90 -7.90
CA SER A 90 -3.23 -4.09 -8.41
C SER A 90 -3.22 -4.91 -9.70
N LYS A 91 -2.10 -4.83 -10.42
CA LYS A 91 -1.84 -5.65 -11.62
C LYS A 91 -1.89 -7.13 -11.30
N GLN A 92 -1.33 -7.54 -10.15
CA GLN A 92 -1.41 -8.91 -9.67
C GLN A 92 -2.86 -9.33 -9.37
N THR A 93 -3.67 -8.44 -8.79
CA THR A 93 -5.09 -8.73 -8.52
C THR A 93 -5.88 -8.94 -9.80
N CYS A 94 -5.60 -8.17 -10.88
CA CYS A 94 -6.18 -8.42 -12.20
C CYS A 94 -5.84 -9.82 -12.72
N ASN A 95 -4.57 -10.20 -12.63
CA ASN A 95 -4.12 -11.54 -13.01
C ASN A 95 -4.85 -12.63 -12.19
N ILE A 96 -4.96 -12.45 -10.89
CA ILE A 96 -5.67 -13.39 -10.00
C ILE A 96 -7.12 -13.56 -10.43
N VAL A 97 -7.84 -12.47 -10.67
CA VAL A 97 -9.26 -12.53 -11.09
C VAL A 97 -9.42 -13.24 -12.43
N ARG A 98 -8.58 -12.93 -13.42
CA ARG A 98 -8.60 -13.57 -14.74
C ARG A 98 -8.38 -15.07 -14.69
N ASN A 99 -7.64 -15.55 -13.68
CA ASN A 99 -7.33 -16.98 -13.50
C ASN A 99 -8.26 -17.73 -12.55
N VAL A 100 -9.11 -17.01 -11.80
CA VAL A 100 -10.03 -17.59 -10.81
C VAL A 100 -11.47 -17.53 -11.28
N ARG A 101 -11.90 -16.44 -11.93
CA ARG A 101 -13.26 -16.30 -12.45
C ARG A 101 -13.51 -17.30 -13.59
N SER A 102 -14.69 -17.89 -13.63
CA SER A 102 -15.01 -18.95 -14.61
C SER A 102 -15.11 -18.41 -16.04
N SER A 103 -15.60 -17.19 -16.22
CA SER A 103 -15.68 -16.48 -17.51
C SER A 103 -15.76 -14.97 -17.28
N TYR A 104 -15.26 -14.20 -18.24
CA TYR A 104 -15.36 -12.72 -18.21
C TYR A 104 -15.19 -12.15 -19.62
N GLU A 105 -15.77 -10.96 -19.81
CA GLU A 105 -15.43 -10.06 -20.90
C GLU A 105 -14.39 -9.05 -20.41
N ASP A 106 -13.60 -8.46 -21.30
CA ASP A 106 -12.46 -7.60 -20.93
C ASP A 106 -12.88 -6.42 -20.03
N TRP A 107 -14.04 -5.82 -20.29
CA TRP A 107 -14.58 -4.72 -19.49
C TRP A 107 -14.95 -5.12 -18.06
N GLN A 108 -15.13 -6.40 -17.77
CA GLN A 108 -15.51 -6.92 -16.46
C GLN A 108 -14.32 -7.07 -15.50
N VAL A 109 -13.08 -6.96 -15.98
CA VAL A 109 -11.86 -7.15 -15.17
C VAL A 109 -10.88 -6.02 -15.45
N THR A 110 -11.05 -4.90 -14.76
CA THR A 110 -10.26 -3.69 -14.99
C THR A 110 -9.26 -3.40 -13.88
N TYR A 111 -8.21 -2.67 -14.21
CA TYR A 111 -7.18 -2.22 -13.29
C TYR A 111 -7.44 -0.80 -12.81
N ILE A 112 -7.80 -0.67 -11.54
CA ILE A 112 -7.96 0.61 -10.87
C ILE A 112 -7.10 0.60 -9.60
N PRO A 113 -5.85 1.10 -9.66
CA PRO A 113 -5.01 1.17 -8.46
C PRO A 113 -5.63 2.11 -7.42
N HIS A 114 -5.30 1.87 -6.16
CA HIS A 114 -5.80 2.73 -5.10
C HIS A 114 -5.23 4.14 -5.21
N GLY A 115 -6.13 5.13 -5.22
CA GLY A 115 -5.74 6.54 -5.31
C GLY A 115 -5.41 7.14 -3.95
N ILE A 116 -4.30 7.87 -3.90
CA ILE A 116 -3.92 8.69 -2.73
C ILE A 116 -4.43 10.10 -2.95
N ASN A 117 -4.97 10.71 -1.89
CA ASN A 117 -5.45 12.08 -1.96
C ASN A 117 -4.25 13.05 -2.08
N GLU A 118 -4.14 13.66 -3.24
CA GLU A 118 -3.09 14.60 -3.61
C GLU A 118 -3.10 15.89 -2.81
N ASP A 119 -4.25 16.24 -2.20
CA ASP A 119 -4.37 17.39 -1.29
C ASP A 119 -3.85 17.08 0.13
N ASP A 120 -3.79 15.80 0.51
CA ASP A 120 -3.33 15.37 1.84
C ASP A 120 -1.83 15.03 1.84
N TYR A 121 -1.28 14.54 0.70
CA TYR A 121 0.11 14.08 0.59
C TYR A 121 0.82 14.75 -0.59
N TYR A 122 1.83 15.55 -0.29
CA TYR A 122 2.61 16.33 -1.26
C TYR A 122 3.98 16.69 -0.69
N PRO A 123 4.98 17.02 -1.54
CA PRO A 123 6.28 17.47 -1.08
C PRO A 123 6.19 18.81 -0.36
N ILE A 124 6.94 18.96 0.72
CA ILE A 124 7.04 20.22 1.48
C ILE A 124 8.40 20.87 1.20
N ASP A 125 8.36 22.15 0.80
CA ASP A 125 9.52 23.02 0.67
C ASP A 125 9.38 24.30 1.50
N GLU A 126 10.32 25.21 1.37
CA GLU A 126 10.37 26.47 2.15
C GLU A 126 9.19 27.42 1.88
N SER A 127 8.47 27.24 0.77
CA SER A 127 7.29 28.03 0.43
C SER A 127 6.03 27.57 1.16
N TYR A 128 6.09 26.41 1.81
CA TYR A 128 4.95 25.86 2.55
C TYR A 128 4.48 26.78 3.66
N LYS A 129 3.19 27.08 3.68
CA LYS A 129 2.60 28.08 4.59
C LYS A 129 2.91 27.84 6.07
N LYS A 130 3.01 26.56 6.49
CA LYS A 130 3.32 26.15 7.87
C LYS A 130 4.73 25.58 8.00
N TYR A 131 5.69 26.07 7.19
CA TYR A 131 7.05 25.53 7.19
C TYR A 131 7.75 25.66 8.56
N LYS A 132 7.45 26.70 9.33
CA LYS A 132 8.01 26.89 10.67
C LYS A 132 7.50 25.83 11.65
N GLU A 133 6.21 25.51 11.59
CA GLU A 133 5.56 24.47 12.40
C GLU A 133 6.10 23.09 12.00
N PHE A 134 6.25 22.84 10.71
CA PHE A 134 6.87 21.63 10.19
C PHE A 134 8.31 21.46 10.69
N LYS A 135 9.15 22.51 10.65
CA LYS A 135 10.52 22.46 11.18
C LYS A 135 10.55 22.17 12.68
N LYS A 136 9.63 22.74 13.46
CA LYS A 136 9.50 22.43 14.87
C LYS A 136 9.11 20.95 15.07
N PHE A 137 8.09 20.48 14.35
CA PHE A 137 7.65 19.08 14.40
C PHE A 137 8.81 18.12 14.06
N LYS A 138 9.59 18.42 13.01
CA LYS A 138 10.79 17.67 12.63
C LYS A 138 11.82 17.61 13.76
N SER A 139 12.12 18.75 14.40
CA SER A 139 13.04 18.82 15.54
C SER A 139 12.57 17.97 16.71
N ASP A 140 11.28 18.05 17.05
CA ASP A 140 10.67 17.27 18.12
C ASP A 140 10.72 15.77 17.81
N ALA A 141 10.42 15.37 16.56
CA ALA A 141 10.48 13.97 16.09
C ALA A 141 11.92 13.40 16.19
N TYR A 142 12.93 14.24 16.02
CA TYR A 142 14.33 13.87 16.18
C TYR A 142 14.85 14.00 17.62
N SER A 143 13.96 14.20 18.59
CA SER A 143 14.30 14.43 19.99
C SER A 143 15.33 15.55 20.18
N ASN A 144 15.22 16.61 19.37
CA ASN A 144 16.13 17.75 19.31
C ASN A 144 17.61 17.36 19.04
N THR A 145 17.83 16.21 18.39
CA THR A 145 19.16 15.78 17.95
C THR A 145 19.34 16.04 16.45
N ASP A 146 20.61 16.18 16.06
CA ASP A 146 20.96 16.38 14.66
C ASP A 146 21.06 15.02 13.94
N LYS A 147 20.18 14.77 12.99
CA LYS A 147 20.10 13.54 12.19
C LYS A 147 20.37 13.83 10.71
N ASP A 148 21.28 13.07 10.13
CA ASP A 148 21.68 13.17 8.73
C ASP A 148 20.91 12.20 7.83
N PHE A 149 20.29 11.15 8.44
CA PHE A 149 19.57 10.14 7.68
C PHE A 149 18.46 9.50 8.50
N VAL A 150 17.24 9.64 8.04
CA VAL A 150 16.05 9.14 8.73
C VAL A 150 15.30 8.18 7.84
N ILE A 151 15.17 6.94 8.33
CA ILE A 151 14.34 5.90 7.72
C ILE A 151 12.98 5.91 8.41
N PHE A 152 11.91 5.98 7.64
CA PHE A 152 10.55 6.00 8.16
C PHE A 152 9.83 4.67 7.89
N TYR A 153 9.01 4.26 8.84
CA TYR A 153 8.09 3.14 8.73
C TYR A 153 6.70 3.56 9.18
N ASN A 154 5.68 3.25 8.37
CA ASN A 154 4.28 3.52 8.70
C ASN A 154 3.39 2.33 8.32
N ALA A 155 3.04 1.49 9.28
CA ALA A 155 1.99 0.50 9.18
C ALA A 155 1.68 -0.10 10.57
N ARG A 156 0.59 -0.86 10.69
CA ARG A 156 0.26 -1.61 11.90
C ARG A 156 1.34 -2.66 12.17
N ASN A 157 1.72 -2.82 13.44
CA ASN A 157 2.66 -3.86 13.90
C ASN A 157 1.96 -5.22 13.93
N ILE A 158 1.90 -5.90 12.78
CA ILE A 158 1.36 -7.26 12.65
C ILE A 158 2.31 -8.15 11.86
N ARG A 159 2.20 -9.47 12.02
CA ARG A 159 3.11 -10.48 11.47
C ARG A 159 3.52 -10.23 10.02
N ARG A 160 2.55 -10.08 9.11
CA ARG A 160 2.84 -9.92 7.67
C ARG A 160 3.58 -8.63 7.30
N LYS A 161 3.61 -7.64 8.20
CA LYS A 161 4.36 -6.38 7.99
C LYS A 161 5.84 -6.49 8.30
N LEU A 162 6.30 -7.62 8.85
CA LEU A 162 7.71 -7.94 9.12
C LEU A 162 8.45 -6.84 9.91
N VAL A 163 7.77 -6.25 10.90
CA VAL A 163 8.27 -5.06 11.61
C VAL A 163 9.54 -5.37 12.42
N GLY A 164 9.63 -6.57 12.98
CA GLY A 164 10.84 -7.05 13.64
C GLY A 164 12.04 -7.14 12.68
N ASP A 165 11.80 -7.59 11.45
CA ASP A 165 12.84 -7.69 10.42
C ASP A 165 13.35 -6.30 9.99
N ILE A 166 12.50 -5.24 10.05
CA ILE A 166 12.93 -3.85 9.83
C ILE A 166 13.94 -3.41 10.90
N VAL A 167 13.69 -3.74 12.18
CA VAL A 167 14.62 -3.44 13.27
C VAL A 167 15.96 -4.19 13.09
N MET A 168 15.89 -5.46 12.69
CA MET A 168 17.08 -6.26 12.37
C MET A 168 17.87 -5.68 11.20
N SER A 169 17.17 -5.25 10.15
CA SER A 169 17.76 -4.60 8.97
C SER A 169 18.45 -3.29 9.34
N TYR A 170 17.79 -2.48 10.15
CA TYR A 170 18.35 -1.20 10.62
C TYR A 170 19.60 -1.41 11.47
N LYS A 171 19.59 -2.43 12.36
CA LYS A 171 20.79 -2.82 13.10
C LYS A 171 21.94 -3.20 12.15
N ALA A 172 21.69 -4.11 11.21
CA ALA A 172 22.71 -4.57 10.26
C ALA A 172 23.25 -3.41 9.40
N PHE A 173 22.39 -2.48 9.00
CA PHE A 173 22.76 -1.25 8.31
C PHE A 173 23.68 -0.40 9.20
N CYS A 174 23.30 -0.10 10.43
CA CYS A 174 24.10 0.71 11.36
C CYS A 174 25.43 0.04 11.70
N ASP A 175 25.47 -1.29 11.87
CA ASP A 175 26.69 -2.07 12.09
C ASP A 175 27.69 -1.91 10.91
N SER A 176 27.22 -1.60 9.72
CA SER A 176 28.04 -1.35 8.53
C SER A 176 28.63 0.06 8.45
N LEU A 177 28.30 0.93 9.40
CA LEU A 177 28.75 2.34 9.48
C LEU A 177 29.80 2.53 10.56
N THR A 178 30.49 3.69 10.54
CA THR A 178 31.24 4.10 11.74
C THR A 178 30.26 4.49 12.85
N LYS A 179 30.75 4.48 14.11
CA LYS A 179 29.94 4.86 15.27
C LYS A 179 29.37 6.29 15.14
N GLU A 180 30.17 7.20 14.61
CA GLU A 180 29.79 8.60 14.38
C GLU A 180 28.68 8.71 13.31
N GLN A 181 28.80 7.95 12.24
CA GLN A 181 27.79 7.90 11.18
C GLN A 181 26.49 7.28 11.69
N ALA A 182 26.56 6.15 12.42
CA ALA A 182 25.37 5.49 12.96
C ALA A 182 24.59 6.39 13.94
N LYS A 183 25.27 7.20 14.78
CA LYS A 183 24.62 8.18 15.66
C LYS A 183 23.82 9.25 14.93
N LYS A 184 24.12 9.49 13.65
CA LYS A 184 23.39 10.45 12.80
C LYS A 184 22.20 9.80 12.07
N CYS A 185 21.99 8.51 12.23
CA CYS A 185 20.86 7.80 11.67
C CYS A 185 19.71 7.67 12.70
N LEU A 186 18.48 7.57 12.20
CA LEU A 186 17.27 7.34 12.99
C LEU A 186 16.33 6.41 12.22
N LEU A 187 15.84 5.36 12.89
CA LEU A 187 14.65 4.64 12.42
C LEU A 187 13.43 5.20 13.17
N LEU A 188 12.54 5.85 12.44
CA LEU A 188 11.32 6.44 12.99
C LEU A 188 10.12 5.58 12.60
N MET A 189 9.39 5.07 13.59
CA MET A 189 8.32 4.10 13.38
C MET A 189 6.98 4.67 13.84
N HIS A 190 6.05 4.86 12.89
CA HIS A 190 4.66 5.18 13.20
C HIS A 190 3.84 3.89 13.23
N CYS A 191 3.82 3.27 14.38
CA CYS A 191 3.07 2.05 14.65
C CYS A 191 2.78 1.92 16.14
N GLN A 192 1.84 1.03 16.49
CA GLN A 192 1.68 0.62 17.88
C GLN A 192 2.88 -0.25 18.25
N PRO A 193 3.70 0.16 19.26
CA PRO A 193 4.94 -0.57 19.58
C PRO A 193 4.71 -2.00 20.05
N VAL A 194 3.59 -2.26 20.72
CA VAL A 194 3.16 -3.60 21.13
C VAL A 194 1.76 -3.85 20.60
N ASP A 195 1.59 -4.90 19.79
CA ASP A 195 0.32 -5.35 19.23
C ASP A 195 0.21 -6.86 19.49
N GLU A 196 -0.96 -7.34 19.87
CA GLU A 196 -1.21 -8.76 20.16
C GLU A 196 -0.92 -9.70 18.96
N ASN A 197 -0.99 -9.16 17.73
CA ASN A 197 -0.73 -9.87 16.48
C ASN A 197 0.66 -9.55 15.89
N GLY A 198 1.51 -8.88 16.64
CA GLY A 198 2.81 -8.38 16.19
C GLY A 198 3.96 -8.70 17.12
N THR A 199 5.01 -7.94 16.99
CA THR A 199 6.24 -8.04 17.78
C THR A 199 6.19 -7.04 18.94
N ASP A 200 6.69 -7.43 20.13
CA ASP A 200 7.03 -6.47 21.20
C ASP A 200 8.30 -5.71 20.76
N LEU A 201 8.09 -4.57 20.08
CA LEU A 201 9.18 -3.80 19.51
C LEU A 201 10.09 -3.17 20.59
N PRO A 202 9.58 -2.60 21.69
CA PRO A 202 10.42 -2.14 22.79
C PRO A 202 11.37 -3.21 23.34
N GLU A 203 10.84 -4.44 23.53
CA GLU A 203 11.66 -5.57 24.01
C GLU A 203 12.70 -5.99 22.96
N LEU A 204 12.29 -6.08 21.69
CA LEU A 204 13.19 -6.36 20.59
C LEU A 204 14.33 -5.33 20.50
N CYS A 205 14.00 -4.04 20.56
CA CYS A 205 14.99 -2.97 20.46
C CYS A 205 15.99 -3.03 21.62
N ARG A 206 15.52 -3.24 22.86
CA ARG A 206 16.42 -3.35 24.03
C ARG A 206 17.42 -4.48 23.91
N ASN A 207 17.00 -5.64 23.37
CA ASN A 207 17.84 -6.84 23.35
C ASN A 207 18.67 -6.97 22.07
N ILE A 208 18.14 -6.53 20.95
CA ILE A 208 18.75 -6.77 19.62
C ILE A 208 19.43 -5.51 19.09
N CYS A 209 18.87 -4.32 19.32
CA CYS A 209 19.32 -3.06 18.73
C CYS A 209 19.59 -1.96 19.78
N PRO A 210 20.26 -2.24 20.93
CA PRO A 210 20.35 -1.31 22.06
C PRO A 210 21.22 -0.08 21.80
N ASN A 211 22.05 -0.10 20.75
CA ASN A 211 23.07 0.92 20.51
C ASN A 211 22.69 1.94 19.45
N TYR A 212 21.51 1.83 18.85
CA TYR A 212 21.10 2.66 17.73
C TYR A 212 19.75 3.35 18.00
N ASP A 213 19.57 4.52 17.43
CA ASP A 213 18.41 5.36 17.69
C ASP A 213 17.18 4.85 16.90
N ILE A 214 16.17 4.41 17.65
CA ILE A 214 14.85 4.02 17.13
C ILE A 214 13.80 4.82 17.89
N GLY A 215 12.99 5.58 17.16
CA GLY A 215 11.91 6.39 17.70
C GLY A 215 10.54 5.80 17.34
N PHE A 216 9.62 5.83 18.29
CA PHE A 216 8.21 5.50 18.06
C PHE A 216 7.36 6.76 18.15
N SER A 217 6.62 7.09 17.11
CA SER A 217 5.59 8.10 17.21
C SER A 217 4.31 7.45 17.73
N GLY A 218 3.89 7.90 18.91
CA GLY A 218 2.71 7.36 19.58
C GLY A 218 1.42 8.07 19.15
N GLY A 219 0.30 7.33 19.22
CA GLY A 219 -1.03 7.87 19.02
C GLY A 219 -1.42 8.10 17.56
N LYS A 220 -2.64 8.65 17.39
CA LYS A 220 -3.18 8.99 16.07
C LYS A 220 -2.68 10.39 15.69
N LEU A 221 -2.09 10.50 14.53
CA LEU A 221 -1.72 11.77 13.92
C LEU A 221 -2.84 12.30 13.02
N GLU A 222 -2.96 13.62 12.93
CA GLU A 222 -3.80 14.26 11.92
C GLU A 222 -3.19 14.09 10.52
N ARG A 223 -3.99 14.20 9.46
CA ARG A 223 -3.54 14.00 8.07
C ARG A 223 -2.34 14.88 7.70
N GLU A 224 -2.39 16.15 8.08
CA GLU A 224 -1.28 17.08 7.86
C GLU A 224 0.00 16.64 8.57
N GLN A 225 -0.11 16.12 9.78
CA GLN A 225 1.04 15.60 10.54
C GLN A 225 1.58 14.30 9.91
N MET A 226 0.72 13.48 9.31
CA MET A 226 1.17 12.31 8.55
C MET A 226 1.97 12.73 7.31
N ASN A 227 1.51 13.74 6.56
CA ASN A 227 2.29 14.32 5.48
C ASN A 227 3.66 14.83 5.97
N TRP A 228 3.69 15.46 7.15
CA TRP A 228 4.95 15.90 7.76
C TRP A 228 5.88 14.72 8.12
N MET A 229 5.33 13.61 8.61
CA MET A 229 6.11 12.41 8.92
C MET A 229 6.84 11.85 7.69
N TYR A 230 6.20 11.81 6.52
CA TYR A 230 6.87 11.43 5.29
C TYR A 230 7.93 12.46 4.89
N ASN A 231 7.59 13.74 4.88
CA ASN A 231 8.48 14.83 4.42
C ASN A 231 9.71 15.08 5.33
N LEU A 232 9.69 14.66 6.59
CA LEU A 232 10.86 14.76 7.46
C LEU A 232 11.85 13.61 7.25
N SER A 233 11.45 12.57 6.52
CA SER A 233 12.22 11.35 6.32
C SER A 233 13.04 11.41 5.03
N ASP A 234 14.14 10.68 4.97
CA ASP A 234 14.98 10.56 3.77
C ASP A 234 14.58 9.38 2.89
N VAL A 235 14.04 8.32 3.50
CA VAL A 235 13.55 7.12 2.82
C VAL A 235 12.51 6.41 3.68
N THR A 236 11.51 5.84 3.05
CA THR A 236 10.54 4.96 3.74
C THR A 236 10.87 3.50 3.47
N VAL A 237 10.58 2.61 4.45
CA VAL A 237 10.75 1.16 4.31
C VAL A 237 9.41 0.46 4.41
N LEU A 238 9.09 -0.39 3.43
CA LEU A 238 7.87 -1.19 3.37
C LEU A 238 8.21 -2.59 2.86
N ILE A 239 8.40 -3.54 3.79
CA ILE A 239 8.83 -4.90 3.44
C ILE A 239 7.79 -5.97 3.79
N SER A 240 6.51 -5.61 3.80
CA SER A 240 5.42 -6.56 4.04
C SER A 240 5.56 -7.81 3.17
N SER A 241 5.18 -8.97 3.72
CA SER A 241 5.21 -10.24 2.98
C SER A 241 4.13 -10.34 1.89
N ASN A 242 3.09 -9.52 2.00
CA ASN A 242 2.03 -9.31 1.01
C ASN A 242 1.27 -8.01 1.28
N GLU A 243 0.74 -7.40 0.25
CA GLU A 243 -0.11 -6.20 0.28
C GLU A 243 -0.99 -6.13 -0.97
N GLY A 244 -2.28 -5.81 -0.78
CA GLY A 244 -3.16 -5.48 -1.91
C GLY A 244 -2.68 -4.28 -2.71
N PHE A 245 -2.16 -3.27 -2.00
CA PHE A 245 -1.60 -2.06 -2.60
C PHE A 245 -0.39 -1.51 -1.83
N GLY A 246 -0.49 -1.42 -0.47
CA GLY A 246 0.55 -0.82 0.36
C GLY A 246 0.49 0.71 0.35
N LEU A 247 -0.57 1.27 0.94
CA LEU A 247 -0.85 2.72 0.96
C LEU A 247 0.36 3.57 1.33
N SER A 248 1.09 3.19 2.38
CA SER A 248 2.25 3.94 2.86
C SER A 248 3.37 4.09 1.83
N GLY A 249 3.49 3.14 0.88
CA GLY A 249 4.44 3.25 -0.23
C GLY A 249 4.04 4.33 -1.22
N ALA A 250 2.77 4.38 -1.61
CA ALA A 250 2.25 5.41 -2.51
C ALA A 250 2.22 6.80 -1.83
N GLU A 251 1.79 6.90 -0.56
CA GLU A 251 1.85 8.13 0.25
C GLU A 251 3.28 8.69 0.32
N THR A 252 4.27 7.81 0.49
CA THR A 252 5.69 8.14 0.47
C THR A 252 6.08 8.84 -0.84
N LEU A 253 5.74 8.23 -1.97
CA LEU A 253 6.06 8.77 -3.30
C LEU A 253 5.30 10.06 -3.59
N MET A 254 4.05 10.20 -3.13
CA MET A 254 3.32 11.46 -3.20
C MET A 254 4.04 12.60 -2.45
N CYS A 255 4.73 12.29 -1.36
CA CYS A 255 5.54 13.24 -0.61
C CYS A 255 6.95 13.49 -1.20
N GLY A 256 7.29 12.87 -2.32
CA GLY A 256 8.60 13.00 -2.95
C GLY A 256 9.74 12.32 -2.19
N VAL A 257 9.42 11.27 -1.44
CA VAL A 257 10.38 10.47 -0.66
C VAL A 257 10.58 9.12 -1.34
N PRO A 258 11.81 8.63 -1.52
CA PRO A 258 12.07 7.32 -2.12
C PRO A 258 11.73 6.17 -1.17
N LEU A 259 11.62 4.97 -1.73
CA LEU A 259 11.06 3.80 -1.05
C LEU A 259 11.98 2.58 -1.12
N ILE A 260 12.25 1.95 0.03
CA ILE A 260 12.78 0.59 0.13
C ILE A 260 11.57 -0.35 0.21
N VAL A 261 11.42 -1.29 -0.73
CA VAL A 261 10.19 -2.07 -0.85
C VAL A 261 10.44 -3.52 -1.22
N ASN A 262 9.69 -4.43 -0.57
CA ASN A 262 9.62 -5.84 -0.96
C ASN A 262 8.80 -5.98 -2.25
N ILE A 263 9.33 -6.71 -3.23
CA ILE A 263 8.71 -6.85 -4.54
C ILE A 263 7.70 -8.00 -4.52
N THR A 264 6.50 -7.68 -4.04
CA THR A 264 5.37 -8.60 -3.99
C THR A 264 4.04 -7.85 -3.99
N GLY A 265 2.96 -8.52 -4.40
CA GLY A 265 1.61 -7.97 -4.39
C GLY A 265 1.48 -6.65 -5.15
N GLY A 266 0.59 -5.79 -4.69
CA GLY A 266 0.36 -4.46 -5.27
C GLY A 266 1.48 -3.44 -5.04
N MET A 267 2.41 -3.71 -4.13
CA MET A 267 3.60 -2.85 -3.91
C MET A 267 4.47 -2.73 -5.17
N GLN A 268 4.39 -3.68 -6.09
CA GLN A 268 5.12 -3.66 -7.36
C GLN A 268 4.64 -2.55 -8.31
N ASP A 269 3.38 -2.13 -8.19
CA ASP A 269 2.72 -1.28 -9.18
C ASP A 269 3.31 0.12 -9.26
N TYR A 270 3.74 0.69 -8.14
CA TYR A 270 4.37 2.00 -8.09
C TYR A 270 5.91 1.96 -8.17
N CYS A 271 6.48 0.78 -8.42
CA CYS A 271 7.93 0.63 -8.60
C CYS A 271 8.43 1.04 -9.99
N GLY A 272 7.54 1.23 -10.96
CA GLY A 272 7.90 1.64 -12.32
C GLY A 272 8.78 0.63 -13.04
N PHE A 273 8.44 -0.68 -12.93
CA PHE A 273 9.14 -1.72 -13.67
C PHE A 273 8.94 -1.61 -15.17
N LYS A 274 10.00 -1.86 -15.93
CA LYS A 274 10.03 -1.76 -17.38
C LYS A 274 10.40 -3.08 -18.04
N LYS A 275 9.86 -3.25 -19.23
CA LYS A 275 10.22 -4.31 -20.17
C LYS A 275 11.52 -3.94 -20.90
N GLU A 276 12.06 -4.91 -21.66
CA GLU A 276 13.30 -4.72 -22.44
C GLU A 276 13.20 -3.61 -23.48
N ASP A 277 12.00 -3.32 -23.99
CA ASP A 277 11.74 -2.25 -24.94
C ASP A 277 11.60 -0.86 -24.27
N GLY A 278 11.73 -0.79 -22.94
CA GLY A 278 11.62 0.42 -22.13
C GLY A 278 10.19 0.81 -21.75
N SER A 279 9.16 0.10 -22.21
CA SER A 279 7.78 0.33 -21.81
C SER A 279 7.52 -0.18 -20.39
N TYR A 280 6.59 0.45 -19.66
CA TYR A 280 6.23 0.00 -18.32
C TYR A 280 5.42 -1.28 -18.35
N LEU A 281 5.57 -2.11 -17.31
CA LEU A 281 4.72 -3.28 -17.08
C LEU A 281 3.26 -2.84 -16.88
N THR A 282 2.36 -3.46 -17.59
CA THR A 282 0.91 -3.32 -17.47
C THR A 282 0.29 -4.53 -16.75
N HIS A 283 -0.99 -4.47 -16.44
CA HIS A 283 -1.72 -5.61 -15.88
C HIS A 283 -1.91 -6.76 -16.90
N GLU A 284 -1.73 -6.50 -18.19
CA GLU A 284 -1.81 -7.50 -19.26
C GLU A 284 -0.53 -8.33 -19.38
N ASP A 285 0.60 -7.79 -18.92
CA ASP A 285 1.87 -8.52 -18.91
C ASP A 285 1.86 -9.67 -17.87
N TYR A 286 0.98 -9.61 -16.86
CA TYR A 286 0.83 -10.65 -15.83
C TYR A 286 -0.11 -11.74 -16.33
N THR A 287 0.47 -12.90 -16.71
CA THR A 287 -0.21 -14.03 -17.33
C THR A 287 -0.33 -15.22 -16.37
N THR A 288 -0.97 -16.31 -16.83
CA THR A 288 -1.07 -17.56 -16.05
C THR A 288 0.31 -18.16 -15.75
N GLU A 289 1.25 -18.06 -16.69
CA GLU A 289 2.63 -18.57 -16.52
C GLU A 289 3.46 -17.63 -15.64
N TRP A 290 3.08 -16.36 -15.56
CA TRP A 290 3.81 -15.36 -14.82
C TRP A 290 2.87 -14.32 -14.17
N GLY A 291 2.42 -14.62 -12.97
CA GLY A 291 1.41 -13.82 -12.25
C GLY A 291 1.95 -12.61 -11.50
N SER A 292 3.28 -12.43 -11.42
CA SER A 292 3.90 -11.38 -10.59
C SER A 292 5.38 -11.21 -10.93
N ASN A 293 5.96 -10.04 -10.68
CA ASN A 293 7.40 -9.77 -10.85
C ASN A 293 8.25 -10.10 -9.60
N HIS A 294 7.68 -10.82 -8.63
CA HIS A 294 8.36 -11.21 -7.38
C HIS A 294 9.61 -12.09 -7.60
N ASP A 295 9.71 -12.78 -8.74
CA ASP A 295 10.87 -13.59 -9.14
C ASP A 295 12.00 -12.80 -9.80
N GLY A 296 11.80 -11.50 -10.02
CA GLY A 296 12.81 -10.61 -10.60
C GLY A 296 13.01 -10.79 -12.10
N ARG A 297 12.00 -11.23 -12.85
CA ARG A 297 12.06 -11.31 -14.32
C ARG A 297 12.42 -9.96 -14.93
N TYR A 298 11.76 -8.89 -14.51
CA TYR A 298 12.05 -7.51 -14.91
C TYR A 298 12.73 -6.78 -13.75
N LYS A 299 13.95 -6.28 -13.99
CA LYS A 299 14.79 -5.65 -12.97
C LYS A 299 14.99 -4.16 -13.19
N ASP A 300 14.69 -3.64 -14.39
CA ASP A 300 14.69 -2.20 -14.65
C ASP A 300 13.47 -1.58 -13.96
N HIS A 301 13.71 -0.61 -13.10
CA HIS A 301 12.71 0.01 -12.23
C HIS A 301 12.94 1.50 -12.09
N GLY A 302 11.99 2.22 -11.54
CA GLY A 302 12.13 3.63 -11.22
C GLY A 302 13.27 3.90 -10.24
N GLU A 303 14.02 4.97 -10.46
CA GLU A 303 15.18 5.35 -9.63
C GLU A 303 14.80 5.69 -8.18
N TRP A 304 13.51 5.93 -7.90
CA TRP A 304 12.95 6.20 -6.57
C TRP A 304 12.77 4.95 -5.72
N VAL A 305 13.03 3.78 -6.26
CA VAL A 305 12.85 2.49 -5.58
C VAL A 305 14.19 1.84 -5.28
N PHE A 306 14.32 1.34 -4.06
CA PHE A 306 15.36 0.44 -3.61
C PHE A 306 14.73 -0.95 -3.42
N PRO A 307 14.66 -1.80 -4.46
CA PRO A 307 13.90 -3.04 -4.42
C PRO A 307 14.59 -4.10 -3.57
N VAL A 308 13.79 -4.83 -2.81
CA VAL A 308 14.20 -6.05 -2.10
C VAL A 308 13.38 -7.19 -2.66
N TRP A 309 14.05 -8.26 -3.04
CA TRP A 309 13.40 -9.42 -3.64
C TRP A 309 13.11 -10.48 -2.59
N PRO A 310 11.95 -11.15 -2.64
CA PRO A 310 11.69 -12.27 -1.75
C PRO A 310 12.71 -13.39 -1.94
N VAL A 311 13.31 -13.86 -0.85
CA VAL A 311 14.26 -14.99 -0.84
C VAL A 311 13.63 -16.27 -0.31
N SER A 312 12.50 -16.15 0.38
CA SER A 312 11.75 -17.27 0.94
C SER A 312 10.26 -17.07 0.69
N ARG A 313 9.61 -18.14 0.26
CA ARG A 313 8.16 -18.20 0.06
C ARG A 313 7.62 -19.39 0.81
N SER A 314 6.66 -19.16 1.68
CA SER A 314 6.02 -20.23 2.43
C SER A 314 4.50 -20.12 2.34
N ILE A 315 3.84 -21.27 2.27
CA ILE A 315 2.37 -21.32 2.31
C ILE A 315 1.92 -21.20 3.77
N GLN A 316 1.02 -20.26 3.98
CA GLN A 316 0.31 -20.02 5.24
C GLN A 316 -1.18 -20.23 5.00
N GLY A 317 -1.96 -20.35 6.07
CA GLY A 317 -3.41 -20.44 5.89
C GLY A 317 -4.16 -20.61 7.19
N SER A 318 -5.48 -20.56 7.04
CA SER A 318 -6.48 -20.83 8.07
C SER A 318 -7.74 -21.37 7.39
N PRO A 319 -8.72 -21.93 8.13
CA PRO A 319 -9.98 -22.37 7.51
C PRO A 319 -10.68 -21.29 6.69
N ALA A 320 -10.57 -20.03 7.08
CA ALA A 320 -11.17 -18.91 6.35
C ALA A 320 -10.34 -18.42 5.16
N THR A 321 -9.05 -18.71 5.14
CA THR A 321 -8.11 -18.40 4.05
C THR A 321 -7.23 -19.63 3.84
N PRO A 322 -7.68 -20.62 3.04
CA PRO A 322 -7.08 -21.95 3.01
C PRO A 322 -5.59 -21.98 2.71
N TYR A 323 -5.11 -21.07 1.86
CA TYR A 323 -3.69 -20.92 1.54
C TYR A 323 -3.39 -19.52 0.99
N ILE A 324 -2.26 -18.97 1.37
CA ILE A 324 -1.64 -17.74 0.86
C ILE A 324 -0.14 -17.91 0.87
N SER A 325 0.59 -17.16 0.07
CA SER A 325 2.06 -17.10 0.14
C SER A 325 2.51 -15.96 1.05
N ASP A 326 3.44 -16.25 1.95
CA ASP A 326 4.27 -15.24 2.61
C ASP A 326 5.56 -15.07 1.80
N ASP A 327 5.73 -13.93 1.15
CA ASP A 327 6.93 -13.58 0.37
C ASP A 327 7.89 -12.79 1.26
N ARG A 328 8.93 -13.46 1.79
CA ARG A 328 9.83 -12.86 2.79
C ARG A 328 11.16 -12.46 2.19
N PRO A 329 11.58 -11.18 2.33
CA PRO A 329 12.93 -10.75 2.02
C PRO A 329 13.91 -11.17 3.12
N ASP A 330 15.20 -11.19 2.80
CA ASP A 330 16.26 -11.29 3.81
C ASP A 330 16.49 -9.89 4.42
N PHE A 331 16.56 -9.81 5.75
CA PHE A 331 16.82 -8.55 6.45
C PHE A 331 18.18 -7.94 6.10
N GLN A 332 19.17 -8.75 5.69
CA GLN A 332 20.46 -8.24 5.21
C GLN A 332 20.34 -7.56 3.85
N ASP A 333 19.52 -8.10 2.95
CA ASP A 333 19.24 -7.43 1.66
C ASP A 333 18.55 -6.10 1.88
N VAL A 334 17.62 -6.02 2.84
CA VAL A 334 17.01 -4.75 3.24
C VAL A 334 18.05 -3.77 3.77
N ALA A 335 18.97 -4.24 4.63
CA ALA A 335 20.08 -3.42 5.16
C ALA A 335 21.00 -2.90 4.04
N ILE A 336 21.26 -3.72 3.01
CA ILE A 336 22.01 -3.31 1.81
C ILE A 336 21.29 -2.15 1.08
N GLN A 337 19.97 -2.23 0.94
CA GLN A 337 19.21 -1.14 0.32
C GLN A 337 19.18 0.11 1.20
N MET A 338 19.08 -0.02 2.54
CA MET A 338 19.26 1.10 3.46
C MET A 338 20.62 1.78 3.28
N LYS A 339 21.68 0.98 3.12
CA LYS A 339 23.04 1.49 2.88
C LYS A 339 23.16 2.21 1.53
N LYS A 340 22.52 1.73 0.48
CA LYS A 340 22.49 2.39 -0.82
C LYS A 340 21.76 3.74 -0.73
N ALA A 341 20.58 3.77 -0.08
CA ALA A 341 19.84 5.02 0.15
C ALA A 341 20.69 6.02 0.97
N TRP A 342 21.33 5.56 2.04
CA TRP A 342 22.24 6.36 2.84
C TRP A 342 23.42 6.91 2.01
N SER A 343 23.98 6.13 1.09
CA SER A 343 25.08 6.56 0.22
C SER A 343 24.64 7.63 -0.78
N ASP A 344 23.37 7.64 -1.16
CA ASP A 344 22.76 8.63 -2.06
C ASP A 344 22.17 9.86 -1.32
N ARG A 345 22.23 9.88 0.05
CA ARG A 345 21.58 10.94 0.85
C ARG A 345 21.93 12.36 0.43
N GLY A 346 21.05 13.29 0.77
CA GLY A 346 21.12 14.68 0.30
C GLY A 346 20.41 14.88 -1.03
N GLU A 347 20.91 15.75 -1.87
CA GLU A 347 20.25 16.16 -3.12
C GLU A 347 20.00 14.99 -4.10
N LYS A 348 20.91 14.01 -4.15
CA LYS A 348 20.76 12.85 -5.04
C LYS A 348 19.56 11.99 -4.63
N LEU A 349 19.41 11.71 -3.34
CA LEU A 349 18.29 10.92 -2.83
C LEU A 349 16.96 11.66 -2.97
N LYS A 350 16.99 12.98 -2.71
CA LYS A 350 15.84 13.85 -2.88
C LYS A 350 15.39 13.91 -4.35
N ALA A 351 16.33 14.00 -5.30
CA ALA A 351 16.01 13.97 -6.73
C ALA A 351 15.32 12.66 -7.14
N LYS A 352 15.77 11.52 -6.59
CA LYS A 352 15.12 10.22 -6.78
C LYS A 352 13.68 10.21 -6.24
N GLY A 353 13.46 10.74 -5.04
CA GLY A 353 12.12 10.86 -4.47
C GLY A 353 11.19 11.71 -5.34
N MET A 354 11.68 12.84 -5.85
CA MET A 354 10.92 13.71 -6.75
C MET A 354 10.61 13.05 -8.10
N ALA A 355 11.49 12.18 -8.61
CA ALA A 355 11.17 11.36 -9.79
C ALA A 355 10.01 10.39 -9.50
N GLY A 356 9.96 9.80 -8.29
CA GLY A 356 8.85 8.99 -7.82
C GLY A 356 7.55 9.78 -7.69
N HIS A 357 7.61 10.98 -7.13
CA HIS A 357 6.47 11.90 -7.08
C HIS A 357 5.90 12.17 -8.48
N LYS A 358 6.76 12.50 -9.42
CA LYS A 358 6.37 12.74 -10.82
C LYS A 358 5.69 11.50 -11.44
N TYR A 359 6.17 10.29 -11.11
CA TYR A 359 5.59 9.04 -11.60
C TYR A 359 4.18 8.82 -11.04
N VAL A 360 3.98 8.91 -9.73
CA VAL A 360 2.68 8.64 -9.11
C VAL A 360 1.64 9.73 -9.39
N MET A 361 2.09 10.96 -9.69
CA MET A 361 1.22 12.06 -10.11
C MET A 361 0.83 12.01 -11.60
N ASN A 362 1.44 11.12 -12.40
CA ASN A 362 1.06 10.97 -13.80
C ASN A 362 -0.31 10.25 -13.90
N PRO A 363 -1.34 10.87 -14.52
CA PRO A 363 -2.67 10.27 -14.66
C PRO A 363 -2.67 8.90 -15.38
N GLU A 364 -1.68 8.65 -16.23
CA GLU A 364 -1.52 7.36 -16.93
C GLU A 364 -1.48 6.18 -15.96
N PHE A 365 -0.82 6.35 -14.80
CA PHE A 365 -0.65 5.27 -13.81
C PHE A 365 -1.78 5.18 -12.78
N GLY A 366 -2.54 6.26 -12.58
CA GLY A 366 -3.79 6.22 -11.82
C GLY A 366 -3.66 6.24 -10.30
N PHE A 367 -2.54 6.72 -9.74
CA PHE A 367 -2.28 6.67 -8.29
C PHE A 367 -2.84 7.86 -7.50
N THR A 368 -3.52 8.81 -8.14
CA THR A 368 -4.21 9.90 -7.44
C THR A 368 -5.67 9.55 -7.17
N ALA A 369 -6.26 10.11 -6.11
CA ALA A 369 -7.65 9.89 -5.77
C ALA A 369 -8.60 10.43 -6.86
N SER A 370 -8.24 11.54 -7.49
CA SER A 370 -8.98 12.10 -8.62
C SER A 370 -9.01 11.15 -9.81
N GLU A 371 -7.88 10.56 -10.18
CA GLU A 371 -7.79 9.62 -11.30
C GLU A 371 -8.48 8.28 -10.98
N MET A 372 -8.35 7.76 -9.77
CA MET A 372 -9.09 6.58 -9.31
C MET A 372 -10.60 6.80 -9.46
N SER A 373 -11.11 7.95 -9.01
CA SER A 373 -12.54 8.29 -9.14
C SER A 373 -12.98 8.38 -10.59
N ARG A 374 -12.17 8.99 -11.46
CA ARG A 374 -12.43 9.08 -12.90
C ARG A 374 -12.54 7.70 -13.55
N ARG A 375 -11.62 6.78 -13.21
CA ARG A 375 -11.62 5.40 -13.72
C ARG A 375 -12.86 4.63 -13.25
N PHE A 376 -13.23 4.73 -11.97
CA PHE A 376 -14.46 4.12 -11.48
C PHE A 376 -15.69 4.58 -12.25
N ILE A 377 -15.88 5.90 -12.45
CA ILE A 377 -17.01 6.43 -13.18
C ILE A 377 -17.01 5.89 -14.62
N HIS A 378 -15.87 5.96 -15.30
CA HIS A 378 -15.75 5.48 -16.68
C HIS A 378 -16.11 3.99 -16.82
N ASP A 379 -15.56 3.13 -15.95
CA ASP A 379 -15.74 1.69 -16.05
C ASP A 379 -17.14 1.23 -15.58
N MET A 380 -17.80 2.02 -14.71
CA MET A 380 -19.19 1.76 -14.31
C MET A 380 -20.23 2.19 -15.33
N GLU A 381 -19.86 3.04 -16.29
CA GLU A 381 -20.75 3.53 -17.36
C GLU A 381 -20.73 2.65 -18.62
N GLN A 382 -19.78 1.70 -18.71
CA GLN A 382 -19.70 0.72 -19.81
C GLN A 382 -20.68 -0.44 -19.61
#